data_6d5bb7356f888360b5f9d5bac8a56e9f
#
_entry.id   6d5bb7356f888360b5f9d5bac8a56e9f
#
_cell.length_a   1.000
_cell.length_b   1.000
_cell.length_c   1.000
_cell.angle_alpha   90.00
_cell.angle_beta   90.00
_cell.angle_gamma   90.00
#
_symmetry.space_group_name_H-M   'P 1'
#
loop_
_entity.id
_entity.type
_entity.pdbx_description
1 polymer ?
#
loop_
_entity_poly.entity_id
_entity_poly.type
_entity_poly.pdbx_seq_one_letter_code
_entity_poly.pdbx_strand_id
1 'polypeptide(L)'
;MFSLIDIFFYLLTFFISFYTYKKNLLTLNASLLAFVIAIIFYISGGPLFYTLLLTFFFSSSYMTKLKKERKKEENKIHERSGSKRDSIQVIVNSLAALIMAILYLIYKEDYYIIAFCSALAATNADTWASEIGILSKHNPISILRLKPVKKGISGGITLLGLFASLLGSFLITFIYFLFNLNNLSMTILINSLIILLAGTLGSIIDSILGDSIQAKYKDNESEEITEKKISNNKENELIKGYKIINNDMVNLLSSIIVSILVVLIMK
;
A
#
# COMPACT_ATOMS: atom_id res chain seq x y z
N MET A 1 -16.76 -14.70 26.40
CA MET A 1 -16.30 -16.07 26.11
C MET A 1 -15.93 -16.10 24.63
N PHE A 2 -14.71 -16.46 24.27
CA PHE A 2 -14.31 -16.53 22.86
C PHE A 2 -15.04 -17.69 22.18
N SER A 3 -15.56 -17.45 20.99
CA SER A 3 -16.17 -18.52 20.18
C SER A 3 -15.08 -19.43 19.60
N LEU A 4 -15.46 -20.64 19.17
CA LEU A 4 -14.54 -21.55 18.46
C LEU A 4 -14.00 -20.91 17.16
N ILE A 5 -14.79 -20.05 16.56
CA ILE A 5 -14.42 -19.29 15.36
C ILE A 5 -13.32 -18.28 15.68
N ASP A 6 -13.42 -17.56 16.82
CA ASP A 6 -12.37 -16.60 17.24
C ASP A 6 -11.05 -17.32 17.49
N ILE A 7 -11.10 -18.47 18.20
CA ILE A 7 -9.91 -19.29 18.45
C ILE A 7 -9.27 -19.74 17.12
N PHE A 8 -10.08 -20.16 16.17
CA PHE A 8 -9.58 -20.53 14.83
C PHE A 8 -8.84 -19.36 14.16
N PHE A 9 -9.42 -18.14 14.14
CA PHE A 9 -8.77 -16.98 13.52
C PHE A 9 -7.49 -16.56 14.25
N TYR A 10 -7.43 -16.65 15.57
CA TYR A 10 -6.21 -16.35 16.33
C TYR A 10 -5.09 -17.35 16.04
N LEU A 11 -5.39 -18.64 16.00
CA LEU A 11 -4.43 -19.68 15.63
C LEU A 11 -3.97 -19.52 14.16
N LEU A 12 -4.91 -19.27 13.24
CA LEU A 12 -4.59 -19.02 11.83
C LEU A 12 -3.64 -17.82 11.69
N THR A 13 -3.91 -16.72 12.40
CA THR A 13 -3.04 -15.53 12.40
C THR A 13 -1.65 -15.85 12.92
N PHE A 14 -1.53 -16.65 13.99
CA PHE A 14 -0.24 -17.08 14.52
C PHE A 14 0.55 -17.87 13.48
N PHE A 15 -0.07 -18.86 12.84
CA PHE A 15 0.59 -19.67 11.81
C PHE A 15 0.98 -18.85 10.58
N ILE A 16 0.13 -17.93 10.13
CA ILE A 16 0.45 -17.03 9.01
C ILE A 16 1.63 -16.13 9.37
N SER A 17 1.64 -15.52 10.56
CA SER A 17 2.74 -14.66 11.01
C SER A 17 4.06 -15.44 11.10
N PHE A 18 4.02 -16.63 11.65
CA PHE A 18 5.18 -17.52 11.68
C PHE A 18 5.66 -17.91 10.28
N TYR A 19 4.74 -18.25 9.37
CA TYR A 19 5.04 -18.56 7.97
C TYR A 19 5.72 -17.38 7.26
N THR A 20 5.19 -16.15 7.42
CA THR A 20 5.75 -14.95 6.77
C THR A 20 7.17 -14.65 7.23
N TYR A 21 7.46 -14.85 8.51
CA TYR A 21 8.82 -14.77 9.06
C TYR A 21 9.74 -15.86 8.46
N LYS A 22 9.34 -17.13 8.50
CA LYS A 22 10.12 -18.26 7.97
C LYS A 22 10.41 -18.15 6.47
N LYS A 23 9.46 -17.61 5.69
CA LYS A 23 9.63 -17.39 4.24
C LYS A 23 10.37 -16.09 3.90
N ASN A 24 10.90 -15.39 4.90
CA ASN A 24 11.60 -14.12 4.72
C ASN A 24 10.75 -13.06 3.96
N LEU A 25 9.43 -13.06 4.17
CA LEU A 25 8.54 -12.01 3.68
C LEU A 25 8.57 -10.80 4.60
N LEU A 26 8.64 -11.05 5.92
CA LEU A 26 8.71 -10.05 6.98
C LEU A 26 9.93 -10.28 7.87
N THR A 27 10.44 -9.22 8.50
CA THR A 27 11.36 -9.34 9.64
C THR A 27 10.60 -9.90 10.86
N LEU A 28 11.29 -10.36 11.90
CA LEU A 28 10.63 -10.87 13.12
C LEU A 28 9.71 -9.80 13.72
N ASN A 29 10.23 -8.58 13.91
CA ASN A 29 9.45 -7.47 14.48
C ASN A 29 8.25 -7.09 13.58
N ALA A 30 8.43 -7.11 12.26
CA ALA A 30 7.35 -6.88 11.30
C ALA A 30 6.27 -7.97 11.38
N SER A 31 6.67 -9.24 11.57
CA SER A 31 5.75 -10.36 11.69
C SER A 31 4.93 -10.30 13.00
N LEU A 32 5.57 -9.93 14.11
CA LEU A 32 4.87 -9.70 15.38
C LEU A 32 3.89 -8.54 15.30
N LEU A 33 4.30 -7.45 14.67
CA LEU A 33 3.43 -6.28 14.45
C LEU A 33 2.25 -6.62 13.54
N ALA A 34 2.49 -7.33 12.43
CA ALA A 34 1.44 -7.78 11.52
C ALA A 34 0.44 -8.73 12.23
N PHE A 35 0.92 -9.57 13.15
CA PHE A 35 0.06 -10.40 14.01
C PHE A 35 -0.90 -9.53 14.82
N VAL A 36 -0.39 -8.51 15.52
CA VAL A 36 -1.22 -7.61 16.35
C VAL A 36 -2.24 -6.87 15.48
N ILE A 37 -1.83 -6.32 14.34
CA ILE A 37 -2.72 -5.59 13.43
C ILE A 37 -3.82 -6.51 12.88
N ALA A 38 -3.48 -7.75 12.51
CA ALA A 38 -4.45 -8.71 12.01
C ALA A 38 -5.51 -9.08 13.06
N ILE A 39 -5.12 -9.20 14.35
CA ILE A 39 -6.04 -9.42 15.45
C ILE A 39 -6.98 -8.21 15.64
N ILE A 40 -6.43 -6.97 15.60
CA ILE A 40 -7.26 -5.76 15.70
C ILE A 40 -8.26 -5.69 14.55
N PHE A 41 -7.85 -5.99 13.32
CA PHE A 41 -8.75 -6.00 12.16
C PHE A 41 -9.85 -7.04 12.31
N TYR A 42 -9.49 -8.24 12.76
CA TYR A 42 -10.49 -9.29 13.04
C TYR A 42 -11.50 -8.86 14.12
N ILE A 43 -11.04 -8.29 15.22
CA ILE A 43 -11.91 -7.81 16.31
C ILE A 43 -12.81 -6.65 15.82
N SER A 44 -12.29 -5.76 14.97
CA SER A 44 -13.02 -4.58 14.49
C SER A 44 -14.10 -4.91 13.47
N GLY A 45 -13.77 -5.63 12.40
CA GLY A 45 -14.64 -5.87 11.24
C GLY A 45 -14.77 -7.34 10.84
N GLY A 46 -14.38 -8.26 11.75
CA GLY A 46 -14.55 -9.70 11.55
C GLY A 46 -13.78 -10.27 10.36
N PRO A 47 -14.31 -11.36 9.76
CA PRO A 47 -13.66 -12.05 8.66
C PRO A 47 -13.41 -11.15 7.43
N LEU A 48 -14.24 -10.14 7.18
CA LEU A 48 -14.05 -9.23 6.04
C LEU A 48 -12.73 -8.46 6.17
N PHE A 49 -12.51 -7.74 7.28
CA PHE A 49 -11.30 -6.93 7.47
C PHE A 49 -10.04 -7.80 7.49
N TYR A 50 -10.13 -8.96 8.13
CA TYR A 50 -9.06 -9.94 8.15
C TYR A 50 -8.69 -10.44 6.75
N THR A 51 -9.67 -10.83 5.93
CA THR A 51 -9.44 -11.33 4.57
C THR A 51 -8.86 -10.25 3.67
N LEU A 52 -9.34 -9.00 3.79
CA LEU A 52 -8.80 -7.88 3.03
C LEU A 52 -7.33 -7.60 3.35
N LEU A 53 -6.93 -7.68 4.63
CA LEU A 53 -5.52 -7.57 5.03
C LEU A 53 -4.67 -8.67 4.40
N LEU A 54 -5.12 -9.93 4.46
CA LEU A 54 -4.40 -11.05 3.87
C LEU A 54 -4.29 -10.91 2.34
N THR A 55 -5.39 -10.50 1.70
CA THR A 55 -5.41 -10.25 0.25
C THR A 55 -4.38 -9.20 -0.14
N PHE A 56 -4.38 -8.05 0.55
CA PHE A 56 -3.37 -7.01 0.36
C PHE A 56 -1.95 -7.56 0.56
N PHE A 57 -1.69 -8.20 1.69
CA PHE A 57 -0.35 -8.66 2.03
C PHE A 57 0.20 -9.68 1.03
N PHE A 58 -0.57 -10.72 0.68
CA PHE A 58 -0.09 -11.77 -0.22
C PHE A 58 -0.02 -11.29 -1.66
N SER A 59 -1.01 -10.52 -2.15
CA SER A 59 -0.99 -10.01 -3.53
C SER A 59 0.18 -9.05 -3.75
N SER A 60 0.38 -8.10 -2.84
CA SER A 60 1.48 -7.14 -2.93
C SER A 60 2.85 -7.83 -2.75
N SER A 61 2.97 -8.85 -1.87
CA SER A 61 4.20 -9.63 -1.74
C SER A 61 4.51 -10.46 -2.98
N TYR A 62 3.48 -10.97 -3.66
CA TYR A 62 3.63 -11.66 -4.93
C TYR A 62 4.13 -10.71 -6.03
N MET A 63 3.53 -9.51 -6.15
CA MET A 63 3.94 -8.51 -7.14
C MET A 63 5.40 -8.05 -6.92
N THR A 64 5.83 -7.86 -5.68
CA THR A 64 7.23 -7.52 -5.36
C THR A 64 8.21 -8.60 -5.83
N LYS A 65 7.82 -9.87 -5.76
CA LYS A 65 8.67 -10.99 -6.23
C LYS A 65 8.61 -11.22 -7.74
N LEU A 66 7.57 -10.73 -8.40
CA LEU A 66 7.37 -10.93 -9.83
C LEU A 66 8.51 -10.27 -10.61
N LYS A 67 9.17 -11.07 -11.49
CA LYS A 67 10.27 -10.61 -12.36
C LYS A 67 11.40 -9.86 -11.62
N LYS A 68 11.73 -10.30 -10.42
CA LYS A 68 12.72 -9.68 -9.53
C LYS A 68 14.06 -9.36 -10.23
N GLU A 69 14.51 -10.23 -11.12
CA GLU A 69 15.78 -10.02 -11.86
C GLU A 69 15.73 -8.78 -12.77
N ARG A 70 14.59 -8.52 -13.42
CA ARG A 70 14.42 -7.32 -14.28
C ARG A 70 14.32 -6.03 -13.48
N LYS A 71 13.90 -6.12 -12.21
CA LYS A 71 13.72 -4.96 -11.33
C LYS A 71 14.99 -4.59 -10.57
N LYS A 72 16.01 -5.43 -10.59
CA LYS A 72 17.21 -5.25 -9.75
C LYS A 72 17.95 -3.93 -10.02
N GLU A 73 18.06 -3.54 -11.28
CA GLU A 73 18.81 -2.32 -11.64
C GLU A 73 18.02 -1.06 -11.28
N GLU A 74 16.74 -1.04 -11.60
CA GLU A 74 15.87 0.10 -11.31
C GLU A 74 15.61 0.27 -9.80
N ASN A 75 15.52 -0.82 -9.05
CA ASN A 75 15.33 -0.78 -7.59
C ASN A 75 16.54 -0.23 -6.82
N LYS A 76 17.71 -0.05 -7.44
CA LYS A 76 18.88 0.58 -6.80
C LYS A 76 18.62 2.05 -6.42
N ILE A 77 17.64 2.70 -7.02
CA ILE A 77 17.29 4.10 -6.77
C ILE A 77 16.61 4.28 -5.42
N HIS A 78 15.81 3.30 -4.98
CA HIS A 78 15.06 3.38 -3.73
C HIS A 78 15.94 3.09 -2.51
N GLU A 79 15.66 3.79 -1.41
CA GLU A 79 16.36 3.62 -0.14
C GLU A 79 16.23 2.18 0.41
N ARG A 80 15.08 1.54 0.17
CA ARG A 80 14.74 0.21 0.68
C ARG A 80 14.49 -0.80 -0.43
N SER A 81 15.52 -1.19 -1.13
CA SER A 81 15.45 -2.15 -2.24
C SER A 81 15.45 -3.64 -1.80
N GLY A 82 14.94 -3.96 -0.60
CA GLY A 82 14.91 -5.33 -0.07
C GLY A 82 13.60 -6.06 -0.35
N SER A 83 13.66 -7.40 -0.47
CA SER A 83 12.44 -8.24 -0.63
C SER A 83 11.73 -8.52 0.70
N LYS A 84 12.32 -8.18 1.82
CA LYS A 84 11.85 -8.47 3.19
C LYS A 84 11.35 -7.17 3.82
N ARG A 85 10.05 -7.08 4.06
CA ARG A 85 9.43 -5.90 4.66
C ARG A 85 9.77 -5.78 6.13
N ASP A 86 10.07 -4.56 6.58
CA ASP A 86 10.32 -4.22 7.98
C ASP A 86 9.05 -3.69 8.68
N SER A 87 9.18 -3.40 9.98
CA SER A 87 8.06 -2.93 10.81
C SER A 87 7.52 -1.57 10.37
N ILE A 88 8.38 -0.69 9.83
CA ILE A 88 7.96 0.64 9.37
C ILE A 88 7.05 0.48 8.15
N GLN A 89 7.43 -0.37 7.20
CA GLN A 89 6.62 -0.66 6.03
C GLN A 89 5.27 -1.30 6.40
N VAL A 90 5.24 -2.17 7.42
CA VAL A 90 3.98 -2.76 7.92
C VAL A 90 3.08 -1.69 8.51
N ILE A 91 3.61 -0.80 9.38
CA ILE A 91 2.83 0.29 9.98
C ILE A 91 2.30 1.23 8.89
N VAL A 92 3.19 1.75 8.07
CA VAL A 92 2.87 2.78 7.07
C VAL A 92 1.77 2.30 6.11
N ASN A 93 1.86 1.05 5.66
CA ASN A 93 0.91 0.49 4.71
C ASN A 93 -0.43 0.05 5.34
N SER A 94 -0.52 0.00 6.67
CA SER A 94 -1.74 -0.42 7.38
C SER A 94 -2.34 0.67 8.27
N LEU A 95 -1.63 1.75 8.60
CA LEU A 95 -2.04 2.70 9.63
C LEU A 95 -3.35 3.42 9.28
N ALA A 96 -3.53 3.85 8.03
CA ALA A 96 -4.78 4.48 7.61
C ALA A 96 -5.97 3.51 7.79
N ALA A 97 -5.82 2.26 7.32
CA ALA A 97 -6.83 1.23 7.53
C ALA A 97 -7.03 0.90 9.02
N LEU A 98 -5.96 0.87 9.83
CA LEU A 98 -6.03 0.62 11.26
C LEU A 98 -6.85 1.70 11.97
N ILE A 99 -6.64 2.97 11.63
CA ILE A 99 -7.44 4.08 12.18
C ILE A 99 -8.92 3.88 11.82
N MET A 100 -9.23 3.58 10.56
CA MET A 100 -10.62 3.37 10.13
C MET A 100 -11.26 2.14 10.79
N ALA A 101 -10.50 1.07 10.99
CA ALA A 101 -10.96 -0.12 11.70
C ALA A 101 -11.30 0.18 13.17
N ILE A 102 -10.47 0.96 13.86
CA ILE A 102 -10.73 1.38 15.24
C ILE A 102 -11.94 2.32 15.31
N LEU A 103 -12.07 3.26 14.38
CA LEU A 103 -13.23 4.15 14.30
C LEU A 103 -14.52 3.36 14.06
N TYR A 104 -14.48 2.37 13.19
CA TYR A 104 -15.61 1.45 12.99
C TYR A 104 -15.93 0.65 14.27
N LEU A 105 -14.93 0.18 14.99
CA LEU A 105 -15.13 -0.55 16.25
C LEU A 105 -15.86 0.31 17.28
N ILE A 106 -15.54 1.61 17.34
CA ILE A 106 -16.10 2.56 18.33
C ILE A 106 -17.49 3.06 17.90
N TYR A 107 -17.63 3.53 16.68
CA TYR A 107 -18.82 4.26 16.22
C TYR A 107 -19.83 3.40 15.47
N LYS A 108 -19.42 2.25 14.92
CA LYS A 108 -20.26 1.29 14.17
C LYS A 108 -20.95 1.89 12.92
N GLU A 109 -20.36 2.92 12.33
CA GLU A 109 -20.87 3.58 11.13
C GLU A 109 -20.27 2.95 9.86
N ASP A 110 -21.10 2.58 8.90
CA ASP A 110 -20.70 1.82 7.70
C ASP A 110 -19.69 2.55 6.80
N TYR A 111 -19.69 3.89 6.80
CA TYR A 111 -18.72 4.66 6.01
C TYR A 111 -17.27 4.42 6.47
N TYR A 112 -17.04 4.01 7.72
CA TYR A 112 -15.70 3.59 8.14
C TYR A 112 -15.28 2.25 7.56
N ILE A 113 -16.23 1.34 7.25
CA ILE A 113 -15.93 0.10 6.52
C ILE A 113 -15.43 0.45 5.12
N ILE A 114 -16.12 1.36 4.43
CA ILE A 114 -15.75 1.75 3.07
C ILE A 114 -14.42 2.49 3.06
N ALA A 115 -14.19 3.38 4.04
CA ALA A 115 -12.90 4.07 4.20
C ALA A 115 -11.75 3.10 4.50
N PHE A 116 -11.97 2.07 5.33
CA PHE A 116 -11.02 0.98 5.59
C PHE A 116 -10.66 0.23 4.30
N CYS A 117 -11.69 -0.21 3.55
CA CYS A 117 -11.49 -0.90 2.28
C CYS A 117 -10.74 -0.02 1.28
N SER A 118 -11.08 1.28 1.21
CA SER A 118 -10.44 2.26 0.31
C SER A 118 -8.98 2.51 0.67
N ALA A 119 -8.63 2.55 1.97
CA ALA A 119 -7.24 2.65 2.43
C ALA A 119 -6.40 1.46 1.96
N LEU A 120 -6.90 0.24 2.16
CA LEU A 120 -6.21 -0.98 1.70
C LEU A 120 -6.16 -1.06 0.16
N ALA A 121 -7.23 -0.63 -0.52
CA ALA A 121 -7.28 -0.58 -1.97
C ALA A 121 -6.23 0.41 -2.53
N ALA A 122 -6.08 1.59 -1.91
CA ALA A 122 -5.07 2.58 -2.29
C ALA A 122 -3.65 2.04 -2.14
N THR A 123 -3.35 1.44 -0.99
CA THR A 123 -2.03 0.86 -0.72
C THR A 123 -1.72 -0.32 -1.65
N ASN A 124 -2.73 -1.16 -1.94
CA ASN A 124 -2.56 -2.28 -2.88
C ASN A 124 -2.38 -1.80 -4.32
N ALA A 125 -3.18 -0.81 -4.73
CA ALA A 125 -3.10 -0.18 -6.05
C ALA A 125 -1.74 0.46 -6.30
N ASP A 126 -1.22 1.22 -5.32
CA ASP A 126 0.10 1.83 -5.41
C ASP A 126 1.22 0.79 -5.48
N THR A 127 1.19 -0.24 -4.64
CA THR A 127 2.17 -1.33 -4.72
C THR A 127 2.14 -2.02 -6.09
N TRP A 128 0.96 -2.29 -6.65
CA TRP A 128 0.87 -2.91 -7.98
C TRP A 128 1.33 -1.96 -9.07
N ALA A 129 0.99 -0.66 -8.96
CA ALA A 129 1.42 0.38 -9.91
C ALA A 129 2.94 0.49 -9.99
N SER A 130 3.62 0.57 -8.85
CA SER A 130 5.07 0.70 -8.77
C SER A 130 5.78 -0.58 -9.24
N GLU A 131 5.32 -1.76 -8.76
CA GLU A 131 5.95 -3.04 -9.06
C GLU A 131 5.77 -3.53 -10.50
N ILE A 132 4.64 -3.20 -11.13
CA ILE A 132 4.36 -3.55 -12.53
C ILE A 132 4.77 -2.41 -13.46
N GLY A 133 4.58 -1.15 -13.04
CA GLY A 133 4.92 0.04 -13.83
C GLY A 133 6.39 0.08 -14.21
N ILE A 134 7.30 -0.33 -13.33
CA ILE A 134 8.75 -0.41 -13.58
C ILE A 134 9.10 -1.37 -14.73
N LEU A 135 8.23 -2.36 -15.02
CA LEU A 135 8.40 -3.31 -16.12
C LEU A 135 7.98 -2.75 -17.48
N SER A 136 7.44 -1.53 -17.53
CA SER A 136 7.06 -0.85 -18.78
C SER A 136 8.26 -0.76 -19.74
N LYS A 137 7.99 -0.90 -21.04
CA LYS A 137 9.03 -0.69 -22.07
C LYS A 137 9.39 0.78 -22.21
N HIS A 138 8.47 1.68 -21.92
CA HIS A 138 8.65 3.13 -22.03
C HIS A 138 9.07 3.73 -20.69
N ASN A 139 9.80 4.84 -20.74
CA ASN A 139 10.13 5.62 -19.56
C ASN A 139 8.85 6.19 -18.92
N PRO A 140 8.78 6.25 -17.59
CA PRO A 140 7.69 6.92 -16.90
C PRO A 140 7.64 8.42 -17.25
N ILE A 141 6.45 8.99 -17.16
CA ILE A 141 6.22 10.42 -17.31
C ILE A 141 5.93 11.01 -15.94
N SER A 142 6.66 12.07 -15.54
CA SER A 142 6.37 12.84 -14.32
C SER A 142 4.93 13.35 -14.39
N ILE A 143 4.13 13.06 -13.36
CA ILE A 143 2.71 13.41 -13.34
C ILE A 143 2.48 14.94 -13.33
N LEU A 144 3.38 15.71 -12.71
CA LEU A 144 3.26 17.16 -12.61
C LEU A 144 3.93 17.90 -13.78
N ARG A 145 5.09 17.42 -14.24
CA ARG A 145 5.89 18.11 -15.26
C ARG A 145 5.62 17.64 -16.67
N LEU A 146 4.91 16.52 -16.83
CA LEU A 146 4.61 15.84 -18.10
C LEU A 146 5.87 15.57 -18.96
N LYS A 147 7.01 15.35 -18.31
CA LYS A 147 8.29 15.02 -18.95
C LYS A 147 8.73 13.61 -18.56
N PRO A 148 9.44 12.92 -19.48
CA PRO A 148 10.02 11.61 -19.15
C PRO A 148 10.97 11.71 -17.95
N VAL A 149 10.91 10.71 -17.08
CA VAL A 149 11.79 10.56 -15.91
C VAL A 149 12.41 9.17 -15.91
N LYS A 150 13.50 9.01 -15.15
CA LYS A 150 14.15 7.71 -14.99
C LYS A 150 13.22 6.73 -14.28
N LYS A 151 13.22 5.46 -14.69
CA LYS A 151 12.47 4.40 -14.02
C LYS A 151 12.88 4.28 -12.55
N GLY A 152 11.90 4.02 -11.69
CA GLY A 152 12.12 3.91 -10.25
C GLY A 152 12.14 5.24 -9.49
N ILE A 153 11.98 6.38 -10.15
CA ILE A 153 11.83 7.68 -9.47
C ILE A 153 10.34 7.91 -9.17
N SER A 154 10.03 8.21 -7.90
CA SER A 154 8.67 8.49 -7.45
C SER A 154 8.04 9.68 -8.18
N GLY A 155 6.74 9.56 -8.45
CA GLY A 155 5.98 10.53 -9.24
C GLY A 155 6.03 10.32 -10.75
N GLY A 156 6.75 9.29 -11.20
CA GLY A 156 6.73 8.82 -12.58
C GLY A 156 5.63 7.81 -12.82
N ILE A 157 4.71 8.08 -13.75
CA ILE A 157 3.61 7.19 -14.11
C ILE A 157 3.82 6.53 -15.47
N THR A 158 3.30 5.31 -15.63
CA THR A 158 3.24 4.59 -16.91
C THR A 158 1.83 4.07 -17.14
N LEU A 159 1.42 3.89 -18.38
CA LEU A 159 0.11 3.27 -18.69
C LEU A 159 0.00 1.87 -18.08
N LEU A 160 1.08 1.10 -18.09
CA LEU A 160 1.13 -0.22 -17.47
C LEU A 160 0.93 -0.14 -15.96
N GLY A 161 1.54 0.85 -15.29
CA GLY A 161 1.36 1.12 -13.86
C GLY A 161 -0.06 1.55 -13.53
N LEU A 162 -0.66 2.45 -14.31
CA LEU A 162 -2.06 2.87 -14.11
C LEU A 162 -3.04 1.70 -14.26
N PHE A 163 -2.84 0.85 -15.26
CA PHE A 163 -3.65 -0.36 -15.40
C PHE A 163 -3.47 -1.33 -14.23
N ALA A 164 -2.23 -1.51 -13.76
CA ALA A 164 -1.94 -2.34 -12.60
C ALA A 164 -2.56 -1.75 -11.31
N SER A 165 -2.56 -0.43 -11.14
CA SER A 165 -3.23 0.27 -10.04
C SER A 165 -4.73 -0.03 -10.03
N LEU A 166 -5.40 0.07 -11.17
CA LEU A 166 -6.82 -0.27 -11.28
C LEU A 166 -7.08 -1.73 -10.89
N LEU A 167 -6.27 -2.67 -11.36
CA LEU A 167 -6.40 -4.09 -11.01
C LEU A 167 -6.10 -4.36 -9.53
N GLY A 168 -5.13 -3.67 -8.94
CA GLY A 168 -4.81 -3.77 -7.52
C GLY A 168 -5.96 -3.28 -6.64
N SER A 169 -6.58 -2.13 -7.00
CA SER A 169 -7.78 -1.62 -6.35
C SER A 169 -8.97 -2.57 -6.56
N PHE A 170 -9.17 -3.05 -7.78
CA PHE A 170 -10.23 -3.99 -8.11
C PHE A 170 -10.17 -5.27 -7.26
N LEU A 171 -8.99 -5.83 -7.00
CA LEU A 171 -8.86 -7.03 -6.18
C LEU A 171 -9.44 -6.84 -4.77
N ILE A 172 -9.12 -5.73 -4.11
CA ILE A 172 -9.66 -5.40 -2.78
C ILE A 172 -11.18 -5.18 -2.86
N THR A 173 -11.62 -4.41 -3.85
CA THR A 173 -13.04 -4.16 -4.12
C THR A 173 -13.82 -5.46 -4.36
N PHE A 174 -13.24 -6.39 -5.12
CA PHE A 174 -13.85 -7.67 -5.43
C PHE A 174 -14.05 -8.53 -4.18
N ILE A 175 -13.09 -8.54 -3.25
CA ILE A 175 -13.26 -9.25 -1.96
C ILE A 175 -14.39 -8.60 -1.14
N TYR A 176 -14.43 -7.25 -1.06
CA TYR A 176 -15.56 -6.56 -0.41
C TYR A 176 -16.90 -6.95 -1.02
N PHE A 177 -16.99 -6.95 -2.35
CA PHE A 177 -18.19 -7.35 -3.09
C PHE A 177 -18.60 -8.80 -2.80
N LEU A 178 -17.65 -9.74 -2.81
CA LEU A 178 -17.93 -11.16 -2.51
C LEU A 178 -18.50 -11.36 -1.10
N PHE A 179 -18.01 -10.64 -0.11
CA PHE A 179 -18.55 -10.73 1.26
C PHE A 179 -19.97 -10.18 1.40
N ASN A 180 -20.42 -9.37 0.45
CA ASN A 180 -21.76 -8.77 0.45
C ASN A 180 -22.71 -9.36 -0.60
N LEU A 181 -22.34 -10.45 -1.28
CA LEU A 181 -23.16 -11.06 -2.34
C LEU A 181 -24.58 -11.46 -1.88
N ASN A 182 -24.71 -11.99 -0.67
CA ASN A 182 -26.00 -12.43 -0.12
C ASN A 182 -26.95 -11.26 0.17
N ASN A 183 -26.42 -10.02 0.27
CA ASN A 183 -27.18 -8.80 0.53
C ASN A 183 -27.04 -7.80 -0.62
N LEU A 184 -26.93 -8.30 -1.85
CA LEU A 184 -26.69 -7.47 -3.02
C LEU A 184 -27.76 -6.39 -3.16
N SER A 185 -27.34 -5.16 -3.19
CA SER A 185 -28.18 -3.96 -3.31
C SER A 185 -27.46 -2.89 -4.14
N MET A 186 -28.21 -1.87 -4.57
CA MET A 186 -27.61 -0.71 -5.25
C MET A 186 -26.53 -0.04 -4.38
N THR A 187 -26.75 0.00 -3.07
CA THR A 187 -25.79 0.52 -2.10
C THR A 187 -24.45 -0.23 -2.15
N ILE A 188 -24.48 -1.57 -2.19
CA ILE A 188 -23.26 -2.40 -2.29
C ILE A 188 -22.53 -2.14 -3.61
N LEU A 189 -23.23 -1.95 -4.71
CA LEU A 189 -22.63 -1.62 -6.00
C LEU A 189 -21.97 -0.25 -5.97
N ILE A 190 -22.65 0.76 -5.40
CA ILE A 190 -22.10 2.12 -5.24
C ILE A 190 -20.87 2.09 -4.31
N ASN A 191 -20.94 1.41 -3.17
CA ASN A 191 -19.82 1.27 -2.25
C ASN A 191 -18.63 0.60 -2.92
N SER A 192 -18.87 -0.45 -3.71
CA SER A 192 -17.81 -1.13 -4.48
C SER A 192 -17.17 -0.17 -5.50
N LEU A 193 -17.97 0.63 -6.19
CA LEU A 193 -17.46 1.64 -7.11
C LEU A 193 -16.63 2.70 -6.39
N ILE A 194 -17.08 3.17 -5.23
CA ILE A 194 -16.33 4.12 -4.39
C ILE A 194 -14.97 3.53 -3.99
N ILE A 195 -14.93 2.28 -3.49
CA ILE A 195 -13.67 1.61 -3.11
C ILE A 195 -12.73 1.52 -4.31
N LEU A 196 -13.23 1.09 -5.48
CA LEU A 196 -12.45 0.96 -6.70
C LEU A 196 -11.84 2.29 -7.13
N LEU A 197 -12.64 3.34 -7.20
CA LEU A 197 -12.20 4.67 -7.62
C LEU A 197 -11.26 5.28 -6.58
N ALA A 198 -11.60 5.21 -5.30
CA ALA A 198 -10.78 5.72 -4.21
C ALA A 198 -9.40 5.03 -4.15
N GLY A 199 -9.36 3.70 -4.30
CA GLY A 199 -8.11 2.97 -4.33
C GLY A 199 -7.22 3.36 -5.53
N THR A 200 -7.79 3.48 -6.71
CA THR A 200 -7.05 3.91 -7.91
C THR A 200 -6.55 5.36 -7.77
N LEU A 201 -7.42 6.27 -7.26
CA LEU A 201 -7.05 7.66 -6.98
C LEU A 201 -5.93 7.75 -5.93
N GLY A 202 -5.91 6.86 -4.94
CA GLY A 202 -4.84 6.79 -3.94
C GLY A 202 -3.46 6.61 -4.54
N SER A 203 -3.30 5.73 -5.52
CA SER A 203 -2.04 5.55 -6.25
C SER A 203 -1.68 6.78 -7.10
N ILE A 204 -2.66 7.50 -7.63
CA ILE A 204 -2.43 8.77 -8.34
C ILE A 204 -1.98 9.86 -7.37
N ILE A 205 -2.64 9.97 -6.20
CA ILE A 205 -2.25 10.91 -5.13
C ILE A 205 -0.83 10.61 -4.65
N ASP A 206 -0.48 9.34 -4.48
CA ASP A 206 0.89 8.92 -4.16
C ASP A 206 1.90 9.44 -5.18
N SER A 207 1.62 9.25 -6.47
CA SER A 207 2.48 9.77 -7.55
C SER A 207 2.58 11.30 -7.55
N ILE A 208 1.49 12.03 -7.23
CA ILE A 208 1.51 13.50 -7.11
C ILE A 208 2.39 13.93 -5.93
N LEU A 209 2.21 13.32 -4.76
CA LEU A 209 3.03 13.60 -3.57
C LEU A 209 4.50 13.22 -3.81
N GLY A 210 4.75 12.07 -4.43
CA GLY A 210 6.08 11.61 -4.80
C GLY A 210 6.80 12.54 -5.78
N ASP A 211 6.07 13.14 -6.74
CA ASP A 211 6.68 14.14 -7.63
C ASP A 211 6.82 15.52 -6.97
N SER A 212 5.91 15.93 -6.07
CA SER A 212 5.91 17.29 -5.49
C SER A 212 6.85 17.42 -4.29
N ILE A 213 6.66 16.64 -3.24
CA ILE A 213 7.23 16.88 -1.90
C ILE A 213 8.21 15.80 -1.41
N GLN A 214 8.27 14.63 -2.05
CA GLN A 214 9.20 13.57 -1.63
C GLN A 214 10.66 13.98 -1.82
N ALA A 215 11.50 13.63 -0.84
CA ALA A 215 12.94 13.90 -0.89
C ALA A 215 13.59 13.15 -2.07
N LYS A 216 14.32 13.91 -2.90
CA LYS A 216 15.17 13.39 -3.98
C LYS A 216 16.56 13.95 -3.80
N TYR A 217 17.55 13.09 -3.98
CA TYR A 217 18.94 13.41 -3.74
C TYR A 217 19.76 13.23 -5.02
N LYS A 218 20.89 13.92 -5.11
CA LYS A 218 21.95 13.66 -6.07
C LYS A 218 22.97 12.73 -5.42
N ASP A 219 23.18 11.56 -6.02
CA ASP A 219 24.18 10.62 -5.55
C ASP A 219 25.58 11.18 -5.72
N ASN A 220 26.40 11.11 -4.66
CA ASN A 220 27.71 11.75 -4.63
C ASN A 220 28.77 11.09 -5.54
N GLU A 221 28.52 9.86 -5.99
CA GLU A 221 29.47 9.13 -6.84
C GLU A 221 29.03 9.07 -8.28
N SER A 222 27.76 8.70 -8.50
CA SER A 222 27.19 8.55 -9.84
C SER A 222 26.62 9.84 -10.42
N GLU A 223 26.46 10.89 -9.61
CA GLU A 223 25.75 12.15 -9.91
C GLU A 223 24.28 11.96 -10.37
N GLU A 224 23.76 10.75 -10.28
CA GLU A 224 22.39 10.42 -10.67
C GLU A 224 21.38 10.79 -9.58
N ILE A 225 20.11 10.99 -9.99
CA ILE A 225 19.02 11.22 -9.06
C ILE A 225 18.67 9.89 -8.35
N THR A 226 18.59 9.93 -7.04
CA THR A 226 18.24 8.81 -6.15
C THR A 226 17.28 9.27 -5.05
N GLU A 227 16.60 8.32 -4.41
CA GLU A 227 15.78 8.56 -3.21
C GLU A 227 16.52 8.17 -1.92
N LYS A 228 17.76 7.70 -2.05
CA LYS A 228 18.61 7.35 -0.92
C LYS A 228 19.23 8.58 -0.30
N LYS A 229 19.04 8.72 1.03
CA LYS A 229 19.74 9.76 1.80
C LYS A 229 21.24 9.51 1.88
N ILE A 230 21.66 8.24 1.94
CA ILE A 230 23.05 7.80 2.09
C ILE A 230 23.37 6.77 1.00
N SER A 231 24.48 6.96 0.30
CA SER A 231 25.09 5.99 -0.63
C SER A 231 26.54 5.78 -0.22
N ASN A 232 26.99 4.51 -0.14
CA ASN A 232 28.37 4.15 0.19
C ASN A 232 28.94 4.87 1.43
N ASN A 233 28.14 4.98 2.50
CA ASN A 233 28.46 5.68 3.76
C ASN A 233 28.69 7.21 3.64
N LYS A 234 28.28 7.83 2.53
CA LYS A 234 28.30 9.30 2.35
C LYS A 234 26.89 9.83 2.21
N GLU A 235 26.60 10.97 2.80
CA GLU A 235 25.32 11.66 2.62
C GLU A 235 25.22 12.23 1.21
N ASN A 236 24.07 12.01 0.56
CA ASN A 236 23.73 12.56 -0.73
C ASN A 236 23.16 13.99 -0.58
N GLU A 237 23.35 14.80 -1.60
CA GLU A 237 22.83 16.18 -1.63
C GLU A 237 21.33 16.19 -1.92
N LEU A 238 20.54 16.84 -1.06
CA LEU A 238 19.10 17.04 -1.29
C LEU A 238 18.89 18.04 -2.42
N ILE A 239 18.27 17.60 -3.53
CA ILE A 239 17.98 18.45 -4.69
C ILE A 239 16.49 18.82 -4.82
N LYS A 240 15.58 18.08 -4.17
CA LYS A 240 14.14 18.32 -4.23
C LYS A 240 13.43 17.76 -3.00
N GLY A 241 12.29 18.33 -2.64
CA GLY A 241 11.42 17.85 -1.57
C GLY A 241 11.93 18.15 -0.17
N TYR A 242 11.38 17.46 0.80
CA TYR A 242 11.68 17.65 2.23
C TYR A 242 12.35 16.39 2.79
N LYS A 243 13.46 16.54 3.55
CA LYS A 243 14.24 15.41 4.11
C LYS A 243 13.45 14.38 4.90
N ILE A 244 12.35 14.81 5.54
CA ILE A 244 11.49 13.96 6.36
C ILE A 244 10.44 13.18 5.54
N ILE A 245 10.20 13.61 4.29
CA ILE A 245 9.20 12.99 3.42
C ILE A 245 9.91 12.03 2.47
N ASN A 246 10.02 10.79 2.90
CA ASN A 246 10.48 9.67 2.09
C ASN A 246 9.28 8.92 1.46
N ASN A 247 9.53 7.87 0.72
CA ASN A 247 8.48 7.05 0.09
C ASN A 247 7.48 6.46 1.11
N ASP A 248 7.93 6.06 2.30
CA ASP A 248 7.03 5.55 3.33
C ASP A 248 6.02 6.62 3.79
N MET A 249 6.49 7.86 3.97
CA MET A 249 5.61 8.98 4.34
C MET A 249 4.61 9.33 3.24
N VAL A 250 5.01 9.23 1.98
CA VAL A 250 4.11 9.47 0.83
C VAL A 250 3.01 8.41 0.80
N ASN A 251 3.35 7.12 0.94
CA ASN A 251 2.39 6.02 1.00
C ASN A 251 1.39 6.18 2.16
N LEU A 252 1.88 6.62 3.33
CA LEU A 252 1.01 6.90 4.47
C LEU A 252 0.06 8.07 4.20
N LEU A 253 0.58 9.18 3.68
CA LEU A 253 -0.21 10.38 3.40
C LEU A 253 -1.27 10.10 2.34
N SER A 254 -0.94 9.40 1.26
CA SER A 254 -1.87 9.06 0.18
C SER A 254 -3.04 8.22 0.70
N SER A 255 -2.76 7.19 1.51
CA SER A 255 -3.79 6.32 2.09
C SER A 255 -4.66 7.03 3.13
N ILE A 256 -4.10 7.94 3.95
CA ILE A 256 -4.85 8.78 4.90
C ILE A 256 -5.76 9.75 4.14
N ILE A 257 -5.24 10.45 3.13
CA ILE A 257 -6.03 11.40 2.31
C ILE A 257 -7.24 10.69 1.70
N VAL A 258 -7.03 9.52 1.09
CA VAL A 258 -8.12 8.72 0.51
C VAL A 258 -9.16 8.34 1.56
N SER A 259 -8.72 7.86 2.72
CA SER A 259 -9.63 7.44 3.80
C SER A 259 -10.50 8.61 4.28
N ILE A 260 -9.89 9.79 4.48
CA ILE A 260 -10.60 11.00 4.91
C ILE A 260 -11.59 11.44 3.82
N LEU A 261 -11.18 11.46 2.55
CA LEU A 261 -12.06 11.84 1.44
C LEU A 261 -13.30 10.93 1.37
N VAL A 262 -13.11 9.61 1.53
CA VAL A 262 -14.23 8.66 1.54
C VAL A 262 -15.18 8.93 2.71
N VAL A 263 -14.66 9.16 3.91
CA VAL A 263 -15.49 9.51 5.08
C VAL A 263 -16.28 10.80 4.82
N LEU A 264 -15.65 11.83 4.24
CA LEU A 264 -16.32 13.11 3.95
C LEU A 264 -17.40 13.01 2.86
N ILE A 265 -17.21 12.14 1.87
CA ILE A 265 -18.18 11.93 0.77
C ILE A 265 -19.38 11.11 1.24
N MET A 266 -19.17 10.17 2.17
CA MET A 266 -20.20 9.23 2.59
C MET A 266 -20.95 9.67 3.86
N LYS A 267 -20.42 10.63 4.61
CA LYS A 267 -21.07 11.21 5.80
C LYS A 267 -22.12 12.25 5.42
#